data_d4e9c7e4dddf7f3c7da57b450ff9c2a1
#
_entry.id   d4e9c7e4dddf7f3c7da57b450ff9c2a1
#
_cell.length_a   1.000
_cell.length_b   1.000
_cell.length_c   1.000
_cell.angle_alpha   90.00
_cell.angle_beta   90.00
_cell.angle_gamma   90.00
#
_symmetry.space_group_name_H-M   'P 1'
#
loop_
_entity.id
_entity.type
_entity.pdbx_description
1 polymer ?
#
loop_
_entity_poly.entity_id
_entity_poly.type
_entity_poly.pdbx_seq_one_letter_code
_entity_poly.pdbx_strand_id
1 'polypeptide(L)'
;MAKITVQNTEITVLQWAEQDYISLTDMASAKEGDSRSADIIKNWIRNRYTIEFIGTWEVIHNPNFKVVEFDHFRKSAGLPSFVLSASEWIERTSAIGLVVKKGRYGGTYAHKDI
;
A
#
# COMPACT_ATOMS: atom_id res chain seq x y z
N MET A 1 5.00 9.29 16.14
CA MET A 1 4.52 8.05 15.55
C MET A 1 4.69 6.90 16.53
N ALA A 2 3.72 6.03 16.59
CA ALA A 2 3.79 4.83 17.40
C ALA A 2 4.59 3.74 16.68
N LYS A 3 5.02 2.73 17.43
CA LYS A 3 5.68 1.55 16.86
C LYS A 3 5.11 0.31 17.54
N ILE A 4 5.02 -0.76 16.78
CA ILE A 4 4.67 -2.08 17.29
C ILE A 4 5.81 -3.04 17.01
N THR A 5 5.88 -4.13 17.75
CA THR A 5 6.90 -5.16 17.55
C THR A 5 6.22 -6.42 17.01
N VAL A 6 6.68 -6.89 15.86
CA VAL A 6 6.17 -8.12 15.24
C VAL A 6 7.38 -9.02 14.98
N GLN A 7 7.41 -10.20 15.58
CA GLN A 7 8.51 -11.16 15.44
C GLN A 7 9.88 -10.52 15.67
N ASN A 8 9.99 -9.74 16.77
CA ASN A 8 11.22 -9.03 17.17
C ASN A 8 11.62 -7.89 16.22
N THR A 9 10.71 -7.41 15.40
CA THR A 9 10.96 -6.30 14.48
C THR A 9 10.05 -5.12 14.83
N GLU A 10 10.63 -3.93 14.89
CA GLU A 10 9.85 -2.70 15.10
C GLU A 10 9.20 -2.26 13.81
N ILE A 11 7.89 -2.10 13.84
CA ILE A 11 7.10 -1.62 12.69
C ILE A 11 6.47 -0.29 13.07
N THR A 12 6.70 0.72 12.25
CA THR A 12 6.14 2.05 12.47
C THR A 12 4.63 2.05 12.20
N VAL A 13 3.89 2.67 13.11
CA VAL A 13 2.45 2.87 12.98
C VAL A 13 2.19 4.36 12.88
N LEU A 14 1.56 4.79 11.80
CA LEU A 14 1.19 6.18 11.56
C LEU A 14 -0.29 6.36 11.85
N GLN A 15 -0.64 7.35 12.68
CA GLN A 15 -2.04 7.75 12.82
C GLN A 15 -2.36 8.86 11.84
N TRP A 16 -3.40 8.66 11.05
CA TRP A 16 -3.86 9.64 10.07
C TRP A 16 -5.38 9.56 9.98
N ALA A 17 -6.05 10.72 10.10
CA ALA A 17 -7.51 10.78 10.09
C ALA A 17 -8.14 9.83 11.13
N GLU A 18 -7.54 9.73 12.31
CA GLU A 18 -7.97 8.89 13.45
C GLU A 18 -7.91 7.39 13.17
N GLN A 19 -7.19 6.98 12.13
CA GLN A 19 -7.00 5.57 11.76
C GLN A 19 -5.52 5.21 11.85
N ASP A 20 -5.24 3.95 12.15
CA ASP A 20 -3.87 3.43 12.20
C ASP A 20 -3.45 2.91 10.84
N TYR A 21 -2.27 3.34 10.40
CA TYR A 21 -1.64 2.87 9.17
C TYR A 21 -0.31 2.24 9.51
N ILE A 22 -0.06 1.06 8.99
CA ILE A 22 1.11 0.24 9.31
C ILE A 22 2.12 0.37 8.18
N SER A 23 3.40 0.54 8.53
CA SER A 23 4.47 0.68 7.55
C SER A 23 4.73 -0.63 6.81
N LEU A 24 4.35 -0.67 5.54
CA LEU A 24 4.71 -1.78 4.64
C LEU A 24 6.20 -1.80 4.36
N THR A 25 6.84 -0.62 4.34
CA THR A 25 8.29 -0.50 4.14
C THR A 25 9.05 -1.21 5.26
N ASP A 26 8.66 -0.97 6.53
CA ASP A 26 9.30 -1.64 7.66
C ASP A 26 9.09 -3.16 7.60
N MET A 27 7.89 -3.60 7.24
CA MET A 27 7.59 -5.02 7.12
C MET A 27 8.42 -5.68 6.02
N ALA A 28 8.54 -5.04 4.87
CA ALA A 28 9.34 -5.53 3.76
C ALA A 28 10.83 -5.55 4.09
N SER A 29 11.32 -4.52 4.77
CA SER A 29 12.73 -4.44 5.20
C SER A 29 13.08 -5.54 6.19
N ALA A 30 12.15 -5.87 7.09
CA ALA A 30 12.34 -6.94 8.06
C ALA A 30 12.51 -8.29 7.38
N LYS A 31 11.85 -8.50 6.25
CA LYS A 31 11.86 -9.77 5.53
C LYS A 31 13.09 -9.93 4.64
N GLU A 32 13.44 -8.90 3.86
CA GLU A 32 14.43 -9.01 2.79
C GLU A 32 15.55 -7.95 2.88
N GLY A 33 15.51 -7.09 3.90
CA GLY A 33 16.46 -5.99 4.04
C GLY A 33 16.00 -4.72 3.34
N ASP A 34 16.61 -3.60 3.74
CA ASP A 34 16.16 -2.27 3.30
C ASP A 34 16.29 -2.05 1.80
N SER A 35 17.33 -2.63 1.18
CA SER A 35 17.60 -2.41 -0.23
C SER A 35 16.55 -3.04 -1.15
N ARG A 36 15.77 -4.00 -0.65
CA ARG A 36 14.77 -4.71 -1.44
C ARG A 36 13.33 -4.36 -1.08
N SER A 37 13.13 -3.52 -0.06
CA SER A 37 11.78 -3.20 0.42
C SER A 37 10.91 -2.56 -0.68
N ALA A 38 11.47 -1.68 -1.49
CA ALA A 38 10.73 -1.03 -2.57
C ALA A 38 10.29 -2.04 -3.64
N ASP A 39 11.14 -2.99 -3.98
CA ASP A 39 10.81 -4.02 -4.97
C ASP A 39 9.72 -4.96 -4.46
N ILE A 40 9.76 -5.32 -3.19
CA ILE A 40 8.72 -6.16 -2.57
C ILE A 40 7.37 -5.46 -2.64
N ILE A 41 7.32 -4.18 -2.30
CA ILE A 41 6.08 -3.40 -2.33
C ILE A 41 5.56 -3.26 -3.77
N LYS A 42 6.45 -3.01 -4.75
CA LYS A 42 6.07 -2.95 -6.16
C LYS A 42 5.47 -4.28 -6.63
N ASN A 43 6.09 -5.40 -6.27
CA ASN A 43 5.59 -6.71 -6.66
C ASN A 43 4.26 -7.03 -5.98
N TRP A 44 4.10 -6.61 -4.73
CA TRP A 44 2.86 -6.80 -3.98
C TRP A 44 1.71 -6.04 -4.62
N ILE A 45 1.90 -4.75 -4.93
CA ILE A 45 0.79 -3.90 -5.40
C ILE A 45 0.34 -4.26 -6.81
N ARG A 46 1.22 -4.79 -7.65
CA ARG A 46 0.83 -5.18 -9.01
C ARG A 46 0.17 -6.55 -9.09
N ASN A 47 0.13 -7.29 -7.99
CA ASN A 47 -0.52 -8.58 -7.92
C ASN A 47 -2.03 -8.39 -8.01
N ARG A 48 -2.70 -9.20 -8.84
CA ARG A 48 -4.15 -9.07 -9.06
C ARG A 48 -4.94 -9.25 -7.76
N TYR A 49 -4.56 -10.19 -6.91
CA TYR A 49 -5.25 -10.39 -5.63
C TYR A 49 -5.12 -9.18 -4.73
N THR A 50 -3.95 -8.56 -4.70
CA THR A 50 -3.74 -7.34 -3.92
C THR A 50 -4.63 -6.22 -4.43
N ILE A 51 -4.66 -5.99 -5.74
CA ILE A 51 -5.47 -4.94 -6.35
C ILE A 51 -6.95 -5.16 -6.05
N GLU A 52 -7.43 -6.39 -6.18
CA GLU A 52 -8.83 -6.71 -5.88
C GLU A 52 -9.15 -6.46 -4.41
N PHE A 53 -8.24 -6.83 -3.51
CA PHE A 53 -8.42 -6.63 -2.08
C PHE A 53 -8.44 -5.14 -1.70
N ILE A 54 -7.41 -4.39 -2.10
CA ILE A 54 -7.32 -2.97 -1.72
C ILE A 54 -8.40 -2.14 -2.41
N GLY A 55 -8.76 -2.48 -3.65
CA GLY A 55 -9.84 -1.82 -4.36
C GLY A 55 -11.20 -2.07 -3.73
N THR A 56 -11.48 -3.31 -3.32
CA THR A 56 -12.72 -3.65 -2.62
C THR A 56 -12.81 -2.92 -1.29
N TRP A 57 -11.71 -2.86 -0.54
CA TRP A 57 -11.67 -2.10 0.70
C TRP A 57 -12.03 -0.64 0.46
N GLU A 58 -11.48 -0.02 -0.59
CA GLU A 58 -11.79 1.37 -0.94
C GLU A 58 -13.25 1.56 -1.30
N VAL A 59 -13.82 0.66 -2.09
CA VAL A 59 -15.25 0.74 -2.46
C VAL A 59 -16.13 0.77 -1.22
N ILE A 60 -15.79 -0.01 -0.20
CA ILE A 60 -16.56 -0.08 1.04
C ILE A 60 -16.36 1.17 1.90
N HIS A 61 -15.14 1.72 1.97
CA HIS A 61 -14.78 2.74 2.95
C HIS A 61 -14.55 4.13 2.38
N ASN A 62 -14.47 4.29 1.06
CA ASN A 62 -14.07 5.55 0.44
C ASN A 62 -15.11 5.99 -0.60
N PRO A 63 -15.99 6.93 -0.25
CA PRO A 63 -17.04 7.38 -1.19
C PRO A 63 -16.50 8.14 -2.41
N ASN A 64 -15.25 8.61 -2.33
CA ASN A 64 -14.63 9.36 -3.43
C ASN A 64 -13.71 8.50 -4.29
N PHE A 65 -13.69 7.19 -4.08
CA PHE A 65 -12.85 6.28 -4.82
C PHE A 65 -13.25 6.21 -6.29
N LYS A 66 -12.27 6.27 -7.18
CA LYS A 66 -12.49 6.24 -8.61
C LYS A 66 -12.57 4.79 -9.11
N VAL A 67 -13.75 4.24 -9.12
CA VAL A 67 -13.99 2.83 -9.45
C VAL A 67 -13.59 2.51 -10.89
N VAL A 68 -13.74 3.44 -11.83
CA VAL A 68 -13.35 3.23 -13.23
C VAL A 68 -11.84 3.01 -13.34
N GLU A 69 -11.05 3.79 -12.62
CA GLU A 69 -9.60 3.62 -12.60
C GLU A 69 -9.21 2.29 -11.95
N PHE A 70 -9.88 1.92 -10.87
CA PHE A 70 -9.71 0.62 -10.24
C PHE A 70 -9.97 -0.51 -11.24
N ASP A 71 -11.02 -0.41 -12.02
CA ASP A 71 -11.39 -1.43 -12.99
C ASP A 71 -10.31 -1.59 -14.07
N HIS A 72 -9.72 -0.48 -14.52
CA HIS A 72 -8.58 -0.50 -15.45
C HIS A 72 -7.39 -1.26 -14.87
N PHE A 73 -7.01 -0.97 -13.64
CA PHE A 73 -5.90 -1.66 -12.98
C PHE A 73 -6.19 -3.14 -12.80
N ARG A 74 -7.41 -3.47 -12.39
CA ARG A 74 -7.81 -4.86 -12.18
C ARG A 74 -7.70 -5.68 -13.48
N LYS A 75 -8.10 -5.11 -14.60
CA LYS A 75 -8.03 -5.80 -15.89
C LYS A 75 -6.61 -5.97 -16.38
N SER A 76 -5.71 -5.04 -16.06
CA SER A 76 -4.30 -5.09 -16.46
C SER A 76 -3.44 -5.95 -15.55
N ALA A 77 -3.86 -6.14 -14.31
CA ALA A 77 -3.10 -6.89 -13.31
C ALA A 77 -2.89 -8.33 -13.76
N GLY A 78 -1.67 -8.83 -13.55
CA GLY A 78 -1.29 -10.18 -13.97
C GLY A 78 -0.67 -10.24 -15.36
N LEU A 79 -0.77 -9.19 -16.18
CA LEU A 79 -0.08 -9.14 -17.46
C LEU A 79 1.41 -8.88 -17.22
N PRO A 80 2.32 -9.52 -17.99
CA PRO A 80 3.76 -9.35 -17.79
C PRO A 80 4.26 -7.91 -17.86
N SER A 81 3.61 -7.07 -18.66
CA SER A 81 3.99 -5.67 -18.82
C SER A 81 3.36 -4.74 -17.80
N PHE A 82 2.47 -5.24 -16.95
CA PHE A 82 1.80 -4.40 -15.98
C PHE A 82 2.75 -4.01 -14.85
N VAL A 83 2.87 -2.70 -14.61
CA VAL A 83 3.62 -2.14 -13.49
C VAL A 83 2.76 -1.09 -12.81
N LEU A 84 2.90 -0.98 -11.49
CA LEU A 84 2.12 -0.04 -10.69
C LEU A 84 2.92 0.31 -9.44
N SER A 85 2.92 1.59 -9.08
CA SER A 85 3.45 2.04 -7.79
C SER A 85 2.31 2.40 -6.85
N ALA A 86 2.59 2.40 -5.54
CA ALA A 86 1.61 2.83 -4.56
C ALA A 86 1.19 4.29 -4.79
N SER A 87 2.13 5.16 -5.16
CA SER A 87 1.84 6.56 -5.46
C SER A 87 0.88 6.69 -6.64
N GLU A 88 1.09 5.93 -7.69
CA GLU A 88 0.22 5.96 -8.86
C GLU A 88 -1.18 5.45 -8.53
N TRP A 89 -1.28 4.37 -7.76
CA TRP A 89 -2.56 3.85 -7.29
C TRP A 89 -3.34 4.94 -6.56
N ILE A 90 -2.70 5.59 -5.56
CA ILE A 90 -3.34 6.63 -4.76
C ILE A 90 -3.77 7.81 -5.64
N GLU A 91 -2.88 8.26 -6.51
CA GLU A 91 -3.11 9.43 -7.35
C GLU A 91 -4.24 9.21 -8.34
N ARG A 92 -4.27 8.06 -8.99
CA ARG A 92 -5.25 7.77 -10.04
C ARG A 92 -6.61 7.35 -9.51
N THR A 93 -6.66 6.70 -8.36
CA THR A 93 -7.92 6.20 -7.79
C THR A 93 -8.48 7.06 -6.66
N SER A 94 -7.71 8.03 -6.16
CA SER A 94 -8.04 8.80 -4.97
C SER A 94 -8.21 7.91 -3.73
N ALA A 95 -7.39 6.88 -3.65
CA ALA A 95 -7.43 5.90 -2.56
C ALA A 95 -7.03 6.51 -1.22
N ILE A 96 -7.58 6.00 -0.14
CA ILE A 96 -7.24 6.40 1.22
C ILE A 96 -6.64 5.27 2.06
N GLY A 97 -6.70 4.03 1.56
CA GLY A 97 -6.19 2.87 2.29
C GLY A 97 -4.68 2.73 2.28
N LEU A 98 -4.00 3.41 1.36
CA LEU A 98 -2.55 3.48 1.31
C LEU A 98 -2.11 4.92 1.43
N VAL A 99 -0.99 5.14 2.11
CA VAL A 99 -0.36 6.46 2.27
C VAL A 99 1.10 6.34 1.91
N VAL A 100 1.60 7.24 1.08
CA VAL A 100 3.01 7.31 0.73
C VAL A 100 3.60 8.60 1.27
N LYS A 101 4.63 8.50 2.09
CA LYS A 101 5.41 9.63 2.56
C LYS A 101 6.72 9.67 1.80
N LYS A 102 7.05 10.83 1.24
CA LYS A 102 8.30 11.05 0.52
C LYS A 102 9.36 11.59 1.47
N GLY A 103 10.62 11.44 1.09
CA GLY A 103 11.76 11.97 1.83
C GLY A 103 12.59 10.88 2.50
N ARG A 104 13.58 11.32 3.28
CA ARG A 104 14.60 10.44 3.88
C ARG A 104 14.00 9.38 4.79
N TYR A 105 12.95 9.73 5.53
CA TYR A 105 12.25 8.82 6.44
C TYR A 105 10.88 8.44 5.90
N GLY A 106 10.72 8.53 4.58
CA GLY A 106 9.49 8.19 3.91
C GLY A 106 9.24 6.70 3.83
N GLY A 107 8.05 6.33 3.39
CA GLY A 107 7.69 4.94 3.21
C GLY A 107 6.24 4.80 2.76
N THR A 108 5.84 3.57 2.56
CA THR A 108 4.46 3.21 2.17
C THR A 108 3.76 2.61 3.38
N TYR A 109 2.57 3.11 3.67
CA TYR A 109 1.76 2.69 4.81
C TYR A 109 0.42 2.19 4.31
N ALA A 110 -0.11 1.16 4.95
CA ALA A 110 -1.44 0.63 4.64
C ALA A 110 -2.34 0.71 5.87
N HIS A 111 -3.62 0.99 5.64
CA HIS A 111 -4.61 0.94 6.72
C HIS A 111 -4.53 -0.42 7.42
N LYS A 112 -4.72 -0.43 8.73
CA LYS A 112 -4.56 -1.65 9.55
C LYS A 112 -5.42 -2.83 9.10
N ASP A 113 -6.53 -2.56 8.40
CA ASP A 113 -7.42 -3.61 7.90
C ASP A 113 -6.98 -4.16 6.52
N ILE A 114 -5.94 -3.59 5.96
CA ILE A 114 -5.32 -4.07 4.74
C ILE A 114 -4.07 -4.88 5.10
#